data_0bf469810219c49ac30caccdec4d9c7a
#
_entry.id   0bf469810219c49ac30caccdec4d9c7a
#
_cell.length_a   1.000
_cell.length_b   1.000
_cell.length_c   1.000
_cell.angle_alpha   90.00
_cell.angle_beta   90.00
_cell.angle_gamma   90.00
#
_symmetry.space_group_name_H-M   'P 1'
#
loop_
_entity.id
_entity.type
_entity.pdbx_description
1 polymer ?
#
loop_
_entity_poly.entity_id
_entity_poly.type
_entity_poly.pdbx_seq_one_letter_code
_entity_poly.pdbx_strand_id
1 'polypeptide(L)'
;MRLMQPFHTLTNQIFDYVNLPHGLTHTTDLNQTDNKLDALIRPAGGWGALIAVQGNMRKQQALTRAPITLLDLNQPFGTKCPSCAFPNGKKKPINFCENGAKATAFETTKKTVTADFFAKYTVTELLAQSDYFLENQGRLTEPMQYNAATDEYEPIEWEAAYQLIASHLNRLDDPNEAVFYTSGRASNEASFLYQLFTKCYGTNNMPDCSNMCHEASSVGLKDSIGLGKATIVMDDFEHCDSVWSFGHNPGTNHPRMLETLANVAERGGKIIVINPLKERGLTRFQDPKRPSQMLTNGSTPLSHYFFRLWSKKYVH
;
A
#
# COMPACT_ATOMS: atom_id res chain seq x y z
N MET A 1 24.69 -20.85 24.71
CA MET A 1 23.67 -21.91 24.69
C MET A 1 22.55 -21.51 25.67
N ARG A 2 21.57 -20.73 25.18
CA ARG A 2 20.31 -20.46 25.88
C ARG A 2 19.17 -20.60 24.88
N LEU A 3 18.28 -21.46 25.24
CA LEU A 3 17.21 -22.09 24.52
C LEU A 3 16.23 -21.12 23.88
N MET A 4 15.92 -21.35 22.62
CA MET A 4 14.70 -20.89 21.95
C MET A 4 13.50 -21.35 22.76
N GLN A 5 12.72 -20.41 23.25
CA GLN A 5 11.36 -20.71 23.72
C GLN A 5 10.45 -20.85 22.50
N PRO A 6 9.49 -21.77 22.52
CA PRO A 6 8.71 -22.11 21.34
C PRO A 6 7.71 -21.01 20.97
N PHE A 7 7.60 -20.77 19.67
CA PHE A 7 6.70 -19.83 18.98
C PHE A 7 5.19 -19.98 19.31
N HIS A 8 4.82 -20.98 20.08
CA HIS A 8 3.44 -21.29 20.46
C HIS A 8 2.78 -20.32 21.44
N THR A 9 3.54 -19.51 22.15
CA THR A 9 2.99 -18.59 23.16
C THR A 9 2.60 -17.24 22.60
N LEU A 10 3.19 -16.82 21.46
CA LEU A 10 2.85 -15.53 20.82
C LEU A 10 1.57 -15.60 19.97
N THR A 11 1.26 -16.78 19.41
CA THR A 11 0.07 -16.94 18.57
C THR A 11 -1.23 -16.92 19.38
N ASN A 12 -1.22 -17.41 20.60
CA ASN A 12 -2.41 -17.42 21.46
C ASN A 12 -2.77 -16.02 22.00
N GLN A 13 -1.80 -15.14 22.20
CA GLN A 13 -2.06 -13.75 22.65
C GLN A 13 -2.65 -12.85 21.56
N ILE A 14 -2.45 -13.15 20.28
CA ILE A 14 -3.03 -12.37 19.18
C ILE A 14 -4.52 -12.73 18.98
N PHE A 15 -4.94 -13.95 19.31
CA PHE A 15 -6.32 -14.39 19.15
C PHE A 15 -7.27 -13.94 20.27
N ASP A 16 -6.76 -13.57 21.44
CA ASP A 16 -7.56 -13.06 22.56
C ASP A 16 -8.03 -11.59 22.35
N TYR A 17 -7.48 -10.88 21.35
CA TYR A 17 -7.88 -9.50 21.01
C TYR A 17 -8.98 -9.41 19.96
N VAL A 18 -9.37 -10.51 19.33
CA VAL A 18 -10.49 -10.51 18.36
C VAL A 18 -11.66 -11.26 18.99
N ASN A 19 -12.45 -10.55 19.78
CA ASN A 19 -13.77 -11.02 20.25
C ASN A 19 -14.73 -11.14 19.06
N LEU A 20 -14.64 -12.26 18.34
CA LEU A 20 -15.70 -12.70 17.42
C LEU A 20 -16.70 -13.51 18.21
N PRO A 21 -18.02 -13.23 18.10
CA PRO A 21 -19.02 -13.99 18.81
C PRO A 21 -18.97 -15.47 18.39
N HIS A 22 -18.76 -16.35 19.35
CA HIS A 22 -18.88 -17.78 19.18
C HIS A 22 -20.33 -18.11 18.82
N GLY A 23 -20.59 -18.59 17.62
CA GLY A 23 -21.88 -19.13 17.25
C GLY A 23 -22.33 -18.99 15.79
N LEU A 24 -21.47 -19.29 14.81
CA LEU A 24 -21.94 -19.49 13.44
C LEU A 24 -21.37 -20.80 12.86
N THR A 25 -21.97 -21.92 13.28
CA THR A 25 -21.78 -23.23 12.66
C THR A 25 -23.06 -23.64 11.92
N HIS A 26 -23.36 -22.96 10.79
CA HIS A 26 -24.30 -23.48 9.81
C HIS A 26 -23.88 -23.07 8.41
N THR A 27 -23.45 -24.06 7.64
CA THR A 27 -22.98 -23.93 6.24
C THR A 27 -24.11 -23.75 5.22
N THR A 28 -25.37 -23.74 5.64
CA THR A 28 -26.54 -23.68 4.73
C THR A 28 -27.08 -22.26 4.53
N ASP A 29 -26.83 -21.31 5.43
CA ASP A 29 -27.40 -19.95 5.33
C ASP A 29 -26.48 -18.93 4.60
N LEU A 30 -25.21 -19.26 4.42
CA LEU A 30 -24.26 -18.38 3.76
C LEU A 30 -24.53 -18.20 2.26
N ASN A 31 -25.10 -19.19 1.59
CA ASN A 31 -25.43 -19.09 0.16
C ASN A 31 -26.63 -18.16 -0.12
N GLN A 32 -27.57 -18.02 0.79
CA GLN A 32 -28.70 -17.07 0.61
C GLN A 32 -28.34 -15.65 1.00
N THR A 33 -27.49 -15.47 2.00
CA THR A 33 -26.96 -14.13 2.36
C THR A 33 -25.97 -13.63 1.32
N ASP A 34 -25.18 -14.50 0.68
CA ASP A 34 -24.25 -14.12 -0.39
C ASP A 34 -24.98 -13.53 -1.60
N ASN A 35 -26.10 -14.13 -2.03
CA ASN A 35 -26.87 -13.61 -3.17
C ASN A 35 -27.49 -12.23 -2.92
N LYS A 36 -27.88 -11.92 -1.68
CA LYS A 36 -28.35 -10.59 -1.29
C LYS A 36 -27.21 -9.58 -1.15
N LEU A 37 -26.06 -9.99 -0.62
CA LEU A 37 -24.84 -9.17 -0.56
C LEU A 37 -24.31 -8.88 -1.97
N ASP A 38 -24.32 -9.83 -2.87
CA ASP A 38 -23.86 -9.65 -4.26
C ASP A 38 -24.68 -8.60 -5.01
N ALA A 39 -25.99 -8.54 -4.77
CA ALA A 39 -26.86 -7.51 -5.32
C ALA A 39 -26.55 -6.10 -4.77
N LEU A 40 -25.97 -6.01 -3.58
CA LEU A 40 -25.58 -4.75 -2.92
C LEU A 40 -24.13 -4.34 -3.17
N ILE A 41 -23.29 -5.23 -3.70
CA ILE A 41 -21.88 -4.93 -3.95
C ILE A 41 -21.75 -4.07 -5.20
N ARG A 42 -21.50 -2.78 -4.99
CA ARG A 42 -21.12 -1.86 -6.08
C ARG A 42 -19.81 -2.32 -6.72
N PRO A 43 -19.63 -2.15 -8.04
CA PRO A 43 -18.38 -2.47 -8.69
C PRO A 43 -17.22 -1.67 -8.09
N ALA A 44 -16.00 -2.19 -8.18
CA ALA A 44 -14.81 -1.40 -7.89
C ALA A 44 -14.65 -0.27 -8.92
N GLY A 45 -14.07 0.85 -8.54
CA GLY A 45 -13.92 2.02 -9.42
C GLY A 45 -15.17 2.90 -9.48
N GLY A 46 -15.57 3.28 -10.70
CA GLY A 46 -16.76 4.07 -10.97
C GLY A 46 -16.81 5.46 -10.34
N TRP A 47 -18.01 5.98 -10.15
CA TRP A 47 -18.25 7.30 -9.53
C TRP A 47 -17.70 7.39 -8.11
N GLY A 48 -17.75 6.28 -7.36
CA GLY A 48 -17.20 6.23 -6.00
C GLY A 48 -15.71 6.53 -5.95
N ALA A 49 -14.94 6.03 -6.90
CA ALA A 49 -13.51 6.30 -7.02
C ALA A 49 -13.24 7.78 -7.36
N LEU A 50 -14.00 8.36 -8.29
CA LEU A 50 -13.86 9.78 -8.66
C LEU A 50 -14.18 10.70 -7.49
N ILE A 51 -15.27 10.45 -6.78
CA ILE A 51 -15.67 11.22 -5.60
C ILE A 51 -14.61 11.12 -4.50
N ALA A 52 -14.08 9.93 -4.26
CA ALA A 52 -13.04 9.71 -3.26
C ALA A 52 -11.74 10.42 -3.62
N VAL A 53 -11.32 10.40 -4.89
CA VAL A 53 -10.14 11.14 -5.37
C VAL A 53 -10.32 12.64 -5.21
N GLN A 54 -11.44 13.20 -5.67
CA GLN A 54 -11.76 14.62 -5.53
C GLN A 54 -11.80 15.05 -4.05
N GLY A 55 -12.42 14.24 -3.20
CA GLY A 55 -12.47 14.48 -1.75
C GLY A 55 -11.09 14.55 -1.12
N ASN A 56 -10.17 13.64 -1.49
CA ASN A 56 -8.79 13.68 -1.02
C ASN A 56 -8.03 14.90 -1.54
N MET A 57 -8.16 15.24 -2.84
CA MET A 57 -7.53 16.45 -3.40
C MET A 57 -8.01 17.72 -2.67
N ARG A 58 -9.30 17.79 -2.33
CA ARG A 58 -9.86 18.92 -1.56
C ARG A 58 -9.29 18.96 -0.16
N LYS A 59 -9.27 17.83 0.57
CA LYS A 59 -8.73 17.73 1.94
C LYS A 59 -7.25 18.11 1.99
N GLN A 60 -6.48 17.77 0.96
CA GLN A 60 -5.06 18.08 0.85
C GLN A 60 -4.77 19.46 0.23
N GLN A 61 -5.80 20.26 -0.07
CA GLN A 61 -5.65 21.55 -0.76
C GLN A 61 -4.86 21.46 -2.07
N ALA A 62 -5.02 20.33 -2.78
CA ALA A 62 -4.22 19.96 -3.94
C ALA A 62 -5.02 19.96 -5.25
N LEU A 63 -6.18 20.65 -5.32
CA LEU A 63 -7.08 20.62 -6.47
C LEU A 63 -6.44 21.13 -7.79
N THR A 64 -5.40 21.94 -7.71
CA THR A 64 -4.66 22.44 -8.90
C THR A 64 -3.42 21.61 -9.19
N ARG A 65 -2.64 21.28 -8.16
CA ARG A 65 -1.35 20.59 -8.32
C ARG A 65 -1.52 19.11 -8.66
N ALA A 66 -2.40 18.41 -7.92
CA ALA A 66 -2.57 16.98 -8.10
C ALA A 66 -3.02 16.59 -9.51
N PRO A 67 -4.02 17.23 -10.16
CA PRO A 67 -4.39 16.91 -11.54
C PRO A 67 -3.25 17.06 -12.53
N ILE A 68 -2.43 18.11 -12.42
CA ILE A 68 -1.26 18.32 -13.29
C ILE A 68 -0.26 17.19 -13.12
N THR A 69 0.09 16.85 -11.86
CA THR A 69 1.00 15.74 -11.56
C THR A 69 0.47 14.40 -12.06
N LEU A 70 -0.85 14.18 -12.01
CA LEU A 70 -1.45 12.94 -12.50
C LEU A 70 -1.29 12.73 -14.01
N LEU A 71 -1.20 13.79 -14.80
CA LEU A 71 -0.95 13.66 -16.23
C LEU A 71 0.47 13.13 -16.53
N ASP A 72 1.42 13.45 -15.67
CA ASP A 72 2.81 12.98 -15.79
C ASP A 72 3.04 11.63 -15.08
N LEU A 73 2.06 11.17 -14.31
CA LEU A 73 2.22 9.97 -13.49
C LEU A 73 2.35 8.70 -14.36
N ASN A 74 3.42 7.94 -14.14
CA ASN A 74 3.76 6.73 -14.90
C ASN A 74 3.94 6.96 -16.42
N GLN A 75 4.23 8.18 -16.83
CA GLN A 75 4.58 8.50 -18.20
C GLN A 75 6.09 8.36 -18.45
N PRO A 76 6.54 8.19 -19.71
CA PRO A 76 7.94 8.35 -20.07
C PRO A 76 8.41 9.76 -19.64
N PHE A 77 9.54 9.83 -18.93
CA PHE A 77 10.10 11.06 -18.36
C PHE A 77 9.24 11.76 -17.29
N GLY A 78 8.12 11.14 -16.89
CA GLY A 78 7.28 11.61 -15.80
C GLY A 78 7.63 10.96 -14.46
N THR A 79 6.83 11.25 -13.43
CA THR A 79 7.02 10.71 -12.09
C THR A 79 6.45 9.29 -11.96
N LYS A 80 7.05 8.47 -11.11
CA LYS A 80 6.49 7.16 -10.73
C LYS A 80 5.38 7.32 -9.70
N CYS A 81 4.41 6.41 -9.76
CA CYS A 81 3.32 6.40 -8.80
C CYS A 81 3.84 6.06 -7.39
N PRO A 82 3.57 6.90 -6.37
CA PRO A 82 4.03 6.65 -5.00
C PRO A 82 3.20 5.58 -4.27
N SER A 83 2.14 5.03 -4.88
CA SER A 83 1.24 4.09 -4.22
C SER A 83 1.72 2.64 -4.31
N CYS A 84 1.99 2.13 -5.50
CA CYS A 84 2.40 0.74 -5.71
C CYS A 84 3.35 0.60 -6.90
N ALA A 85 4.05 -0.55 -6.96
CA ALA A 85 5.01 -0.87 -8.02
C ALA A 85 4.40 -1.64 -9.21
N PHE A 86 3.09 -1.52 -9.46
CA PHE A 86 2.47 -2.20 -10.59
C PHE A 86 3.10 -1.74 -11.90
N PRO A 87 3.54 -2.67 -12.78
CA PRO A 87 4.31 -2.32 -13.97
C PRO A 87 3.52 -1.44 -14.94
N ASN A 88 4.23 -0.67 -15.74
CA ASN A 88 3.64 0.08 -16.84
C ASN A 88 3.55 -0.85 -18.06
N GLY A 89 2.35 -0.96 -18.64
CA GLY A 89 2.15 -1.55 -19.94
C GLY A 89 2.41 -0.53 -21.07
N LYS A 90 1.70 -0.67 -22.18
CA LYS A 90 1.74 0.29 -23.28
C LYS A 90 1.41 1.71 -22.79
N LYS A 91 2.02 2.71 -23.45
CA LYS A 91 1.79 4.12 -23.14
C LYS A 91 0.29 4.45 -23.24
N LYS A 92 -0.24 5.09 -22.20
CA LYS A 92 -1.64 5.51 -22.11
C LYS A 92 -1.71 6.97 -21.68
N PRO A 93 -2.67 7.77 -22.20
CA PRO A 93 -2.83 9.17 -21.79
C PRO A 93 -3.10 9.32 -20.30
N ILE A 94 -3.89 8.40 -19.72
CA ILE A 94 -4.22 8.33 -18.30
C ILE A 94 -3.68 7.01 -17.75
N ASN A 95 -2.65 7.08 -16.92
CA ASN A 95 -1.93 5.91 -16.41
C ASN A 95 -1.86 5.87 -14.89
N PHE A 96 -2.97 6.13 -14.23
CA PHE A 96 -3.10 6.04 -12.78
C PHE A 96 -4.42 5.37 -12.38
N CYS A 97 -4.51 4.95 -11.13
CA CYS A 97 -5.72 4.44 -10.51
C CYS A 97 -6.15 5.33 -9.34
N GLU A 98 -7.26 4.98 -8.70
CA GLU A 98 -7.78 5.68 -7.52
C GLU A 98 -6.72 5.83 -6.41
N ASN A 99 -6.04 4.73 -6.04
CA ASN A 99 -5.01 4.77 -4.99
C ASN A 99 -3.82 5.66 -5.39
N GLY A 100 -3.38 5.59 -6.65
CA GLY A 100 -2.33 6.46 -7.16
C GLY A 100 -2.73 7.93 -7.12
N ALA A 101 -3.98 8.25 -7.50
CA ALA A 101 -4.49 9.61 -7.45
C ALA A 101 -4.62 10.15 -6.02
N LYS A 102 -5.06 9.32 -5.07
CA LYS A 102 -5.09 9.68 -3.64
C LYS A 102 -3.67 9.93 -3.11
N ALA A 103 -2.73 9.02 -3.37
CA ALA A 103 -1.34 9.16 -2.95
C ALA A 103 -0.71 10.45 -3.54
N THR A 104 -0.97 10.75 -4.82
CA THR A 104 -0.53 12.00 -5.45
C THR A 104 -1.13 13.24 -4.79
N ALA A 105 -2.39 13.16 -4.33
CA ALA A 105 -2.99 14.27 -3.59
C ALA A 105 -2.25 14.56 -2.27
N PHE A 106 -1.82 13.52 -1.55
CA PHE A 106 -0.98 13.67 -0.34
C PHE A 106 0.42 14.17 -0.69
N GLU A 107 1.04 13.69 -1.77
CA GLU A 107 2.35 14.16 -2.21
C GLU A 107 2.35 15.63 -2.63
N THR A 108 1.26 16.12 -3.19
CA THR A 108 1.10 17.51 -3.65
C THR A 108 0.39 18.41 -2.65
N THR A 109 0.23 17.97 -1.40
CA THR A 109 -0.44 18.72 -0.34
C THR A 109 0.18 20.11 -0.14
N LYS A 110 -0.67 21.09 0.19
CA LYS A 110 -0.23 22.44 0.64
C LYS A 110 -0.22 22.57 2.15
N LYS A 111 -0.69 21.56 2.87
CA LYS A 111 -0.68 21.57 4.32
C LYS A 111 0.74 21.38 4.84
N THR A 112 1.06 22.13 5.87
CA THR A 112 2.35 22.09 6.56
C THR A 112 2.14 21.93 8.06
N VAL A 113 3.08 21.24 8.69
CA VAL A 113 3.19 21.10 10.14
C VAL A 113 4.44 21.87 10.56
N THR A 114 4.22 22.94 11.30
CA THR A 114 5.26 23.88 11.76
C THR A 114 5.42 23.79 13.27
N ALA A 115 6.40 24.50 13.83
CA ALA A 115 6.57 24.66 15.27
C ALA A 115 5.28 25.10 15.99
N ASP A 116 4.47 25.97 15.37
CA ASP A 116 3.19 26.41 15.93
C ASP A 116 2.16 25.28 16.12
N PHE A 117 2.26 24.22 15.34
CA PHE A 117 1.43 23.04 15.54
C PHE A 117 1.89 22.28 16.79
N PHE A 118 3.19 22.05 16.93
CA PHE A 118 3.75 21.32 18.06
C PHE A 118 3.65 22.08 19.38
N ALA A 119 3.67 23.42 19.35
CA ALA A 119 3.40 24.25 20.53
C ALA A 119 1.96 24.16 21.08
N LYS A 120 1.05 23.48 20.38
CA LYS A 120 -0.35 23.29 20.79
C LYS A 120 -0.63 21.92 21.39
N TYR A 121 0.28 20.98 21.24
CA TYR A 121 0.06 19.59 21.60
C TYR A 121 1.31 19.01 22.25
N THR A 122 1.15 18.42 23.41
CA THR A 122 2.18 17.53 23.95
C THR A 122 2.29 16.25 23.12
N VAL A 123 3.41 15.54 23.22
CA VAL A 123 3.59 14.25 22.55
C VAL A 123 2.57 13.23 23.07
N THR A 124 2.26 13.24 24.36
CA THR A 124 1.21 12.41 24.96
C THR A 124 -0.17 12.67 24.34
N GLU A 125 -0.53 13.95 24.12
CA GLU A 125 -1.79 14.30 23.45
C GLU A 125 -1.80 13.84 21.97
N LEU A 126 -0.67 13.97 21.27
CA LEU A 126 -0.55 13.48 19.88
C LEU A 126 -0.66 11.96 19.79
N LEU A 127 -0.09 11.22 20.75
CA LEU A 127 -0.24 9.74 20.81
C LEU A 127 -1.68 9.30 21.04
N ALA A 128 -2.50 10.12 21.67
CA ALA A 128 -3.92 9.86 21.87
C ALA A 128 -4.78 10.14 20.60
N GLN A 129 -4.21 10.78 19.58
CA GLN A 129 -4.92 11.06 18.33
C GLN A 129 -4.96 9.81 17.43
N SER A 130 -5.93 9.80 16.50
CA SER A 130 -5.96 8.75 15.49
C SER A 130 -4.88 8.96 14.43
N ASP A 131 -4.37 7.85 13.84
CA ASP A 131 -3.43 7.90 12.71
C ASP A 131 -3.96 8.76 11.56
N TYR A 132 -5.28 8.70 11.33
CA TYR A 132 -5.94 9.55 10.35
C TYR A 132 -5.81 11.05 10.65
N PHE A 133 -5.93 11.45 11.91
CA PHE A 133 -5.71 12.85 12.31
C PHE A 133 -4.27 13.26 12.04
N LEU A 134 -3.30 12.47 12.51
CA LEU A 134 -1.88 12.76 12.36
C LEU A 134 -1.46 12.86 10.89
N GLU A 135 -1.86 11.88 10.07
CA GLU A 135 -1.55 11.86 8.63
C GLU A 135 -2.12 13.07 7.88
N ASN A 136 -3.25 13.60 8.32
CA ASN A 136 -3.92 14.73 7.65
C ASN A 136 -3.38 16.12 8.04
N GLN A 137 -2.42 16.22 8.96
CA GLN A 137 -1.87 17.54 9.34
C GLN A 137 -1.04 18.18 8.24
N GLY A 138 -0.27 17.41 7.51
CA GLY A 138 0.53 17.90 6.40
C GLY A 138 1.99 17.49 6.50
N ARG A 139 2.87 18.26 5.83
CA ARG A 139 4.31 18.00 5.81
C ARG A 139 5.02 18.76 6.91
N LEU A 140 5.92 18.06 7.59
CA LEU A 140 6.89 18.69 8.49
C LEU A 140 7.81 19.59 7.66
N THR A 141 8.01 20.82 8.11
CA THR A 141 8.76 21.86 7.39
C THR A 141 10.14 22.15 7.96
N GLU A 142 10.37 21.74 9.19
CA GLU A 142 11.60 22.02 9.93
C GLU A 142 11.95 20.86 10.85
N PRO A 143 13.22 20.67 11.21
CA PRO A 143 13.61 19.65 12.16
C PRO A 143 13.04 19.94 13.55
N MET A 144 12.55 18.91 14.21
CA MET A 144 11.98 19.00 15.55
C MET A 144 12.71 18.02 16.47
N GLN A 145 12.98 18.45 17.69
CA GLN A 145 13.57 17.63 18.76
C GLN A 145 12.57 17.48 19.90
N TYR A 146 12.43 16.27 20.40
CA TYR A 146 11.61 15.99 21.58
C TYR A 146 12.31 16.50 22.85
N ASN A 147 11.58 17.30 23.64
CA ASN A 147 11.99 17.73 24.97
C ASN A 147 11.19 16.94 26.01
N ALA A 148 11.87 16.04 26.72
CA ALA A 148 11.24 15.20 27.74
C ALA A 148 10.76 15.99 28.98
N ALA A 149 11.28 17.18 29.23
CA ALA A 149 10.88 18.00 30.40
C ALA A 149 9.52 18.69 30.17
N THR A 150 9.20 19.02 28.92
CA THR A 150 7.94 19.68 28.55
C THR A 150 6.96 18.73 27.88
N ASP A 151 7.41 17.53 27.49
CA ASP A 151 6.68 16.56 26.66
C ASP A 151 6.26 17.15 25.30
N GLU A 152 7.07 18.01 24.71
CA GLU A 152 6.79 18.71 23.46
C GLU A 152 7.88 18.50 22.43
N TYR A 153 7.55 18.71 21.14
CA TYR A 153 8.53 18.87 20.08
C TYR A 153 8.90 20.32 19.91
N GLU A 154 10.19 20.62 20.00
CA GLU A 154 10.77 21.95 19.82
C GLU A 154 11.54 22.04 18.50
N PRO A 155 11.48 23.15 17.76
CA PRO A 155 12.24 23.32 16.54
C PRO A 155 13.74 23.43 16.84
N ILE A 156 14.55 22.83 15.99
CA ILE A 156 16.02 22.96 16.05
C ILE A 156 16.56 23.31 14.66
N GLU A 157 17.72 23.98 14.63
CA GLU A 157 18.41 24.25 13.38
C GLU A 157 18.94 22.97 12.71
N TRP A 158 18.98 22.95 11.38
CA TRP A 158 19.46 21.77 10.61
C TRP A 158 20.86 21.34 11.05
N GLU A 159 21.76 22.30 11.28
CA GLU A 159 23.11 21.97 11.73
C GLU A 159 23.11 21.28 13.10
N ALA A 160 22.28 21.74 14.03
CA ALA A 160 22.10 21.08 15.33
C ALA A 160 21.51 19.67 15.18
N ALA A 161 20.56 19.47 14.26
CA ALA A 161 19.99 18.16 13.97
C ALA A 161 21.07 17.19 13.43
N TYR A 162 21.92 17.65 12.49
CA TYR A 162 23.02 16.84 11.97
C TYR A 162 24.05 16.48 13.04
N GLN A 163 24.42 17.45 13.88
CA GLN A 163 25.34 17.21 14.99
C GLN A 163 24.78 16.23 16.02
N LEU A 164 23.47 16.32 16.31
CA LEU A 164 22.78 15.38 17.20
C LEU A 164 22.82 13.96 16.63
N ILE A 165 22.44 13.78 15.38
CA ILE A 165 22.49 12.47 14.70
C ILE A 165 23.91 11.91 14.69
N ALA A 166 24.87 12.72 14.28
CA ALA A 166 26.29 12.32 14.24
C ALA A 166 26.80 11.93 15.64
N SER A 167 26.43 12.66 16.67
CA SER A 167 26.83 12.35 18.05
C SER A 167 26.31 11.00 18.53
N HIS A 168 25.09 10.62 18.14
CA HIS A 168 24.53 9.31 18.47
C HIS A 168 25.22 8.19 17.71
N LEU A 169 25.42 8.36 16.39
CA LEU A 169 26.10 7.36 15.57
C LEU A 169 27.56 7.15 15.97
N ASN A 170 28.29 8.22 16.32
CA ASN A 170 29.70 8.14 16.74
C ASN A 170 29.90 7.55 18.15
N ARG A 171 28.84 7.36 18.93
CA ARG A 171 28.92 6.68 20.24
C ARG A 171 28.84 5.16 20.14
N LEU A 172 28.48 4.64 18.99
CA LEU A 172 28.42 3.20 18.77
C LEU A 172 29.84 2.66 18.61
N ASP A 173 30.12 1.55 19.25
CA ASP A 173 31.44 0.91 19.20
C ASP A 173 31.69 0.24 17.85
N ASP A 174 30.63 -0.29 17.21
CA ASP A 174 30.65 -0.90 15.89
C ASP A 174 29.58 -0.26 14.99
N PRO A 175 29.91 0.21 13.76
CA PRO A 175 28.92 0.69 12.80
C PRO A 175 27.76 -0.29 12.52
N ASN A 176 27.98 -1.58 12.74
CA ASN A 176 26.92 -2.61 12.57
C ASN A 176 25.88 -2.63 13.69
N GLU A 177 26.05 -1.88 14.76
CA GLU A 177 25.01 -1.66 15.76
C GLU A 177 23.89 -0.73 15.23
N ALA A 178 24.16 0.02 14.16
CA ALA A 178 23.17 0.87 13.50
C ALA A 178 22.46 0.11 12.38
N VAL A 179 21.15 0.38 12.23
CA VAL A 179 20.30 -0.14 11.14
C VAL A 179 19.66 1.03 10.41
N PHE A 180 19.81 1.05 9.08
CA PHE A 180 19.31 2.10 8.21
C PHE A 180 18.17 1.59 7.34
N TYR A 181 16.94 1.79 7.78
CA TYR A 181 15.74 1.35 7.07
C TYR A 181 15.25 2.40 6.08
N THR A 182 14.82 1.97 4.91
CA THR A 182 14.12 2.81 3.94
C THR A 182 12.86 2.14 3.40
N SER A 183 11.87 2.97 3.07
CA SER A 183 10.63 2.54 2.41
C SER A 183 10.76 2.66 0.90
N GLY A 184 10.02 1.82 0.15
CA GLY A 184 9.92 1.92 -1.31
C GLY A 184 9.23 3.21 -1.82
N ARG A 185 8.80 4.10 -0.93
CA ARG A 185 8.27 5.43 -1.28
C ARG A 185 9.32 6.53 -1.35
N ALA A 186 10.54 6.28 -0.90
CA ALA A 186 11.65 7.21 -1.08
C ALA A 186 11.96 7.39 -2.58
N SER A 187 12.34 8.61 -3.00
CA SER A 187 12.81 8.82 -4.36
C SER A 187 14.11 8.07 -4.61
N ASN A 188 14.44 7.82 -5.88
CA ASN A 188 15.69 7.14 -6.23
C ASN A 188 16.91 7.95 -5.76
N GLU A 189 16.84 9.28 -5.86
CA GLU A 189 17.89 10.20 -5.42
C GLU A 189 18.08 10.13 -3.90
N ALA A 190 16.99 10.17 -3.15
CA ALA A 190 17.02 10.05 -1.69
C ALA A 190 17.56 8.68 -1.26
N SER A 191 17.13 7.60 -1.91
CA SER A 191 17.60 6.24 -1.65
C SER A 191 19.10 6.09 -1.94
N PHE A 192 19.57 6.69 -3.04
CA PHE A 192 21.00 6.68 -3.39
C PHE A 192 21.84 7.42 -2.35
N LEU A 193 21.44 8.63 -1.97
CA LEU A 193 22.15 9.42 -0.96
C LEU A 193 22.15 8.73 0.41
N TYR A 194 21.03 8.11 0.77
CA TYR A 194 20.91 7.35 2.01
C TYR A 194 21.82 6.12 2.02
N GLN A 195 21.88 5.39 0.90
CA GLN A 195 22.80 4.28 0.74
C GLN A 195 24.27 4.75 0.81
N LEU A 196 24.61 5.85 0.13
CA LEU A 196 25.95 6.42 0.17
C LEU A 196 26.33 6.79 1.61
N PHE A 197 25.47 7.47 2.32
CA PHE A 197 25.67 7.81 3.73
C PHE A 197 25.93 6.57 4.58
N THR A 198 25.10 5.53 4.46
CA THR A 198 25.25 4.27 5.22
C THR A 198 26.57 3.57 4.92
N LYS A 199 26.98 3.55 3.64
CA LYS A 199 28.27 2.98 3.23
C LYS A 199 29.46 3.77 3.76
N CYS A 200 29.37 5.10 3.72
CA CYS A 200 30.41 5.97 4.29
C CYS A 200 30.48 5.85 5.82
N TYR A 201 29.37 5.61 6.49
CA TYR A 201 29.35 5.32 7.93
C TYR A 201 30.01 3.97 8.27
N GLY A 202 30.03 3.01 7.37
CA GLY A 202 30.78 1.76 7.50
C GLY A 202 29.94 0.50 7.73
N THR A 203 28.63 0.53 7.45
CA THR A 203 27.76 -0.65 7.59
C THR A 203 27.04 -1.00 6.29
N ASN A 204 26.54 -2.25 6.22
CA ASN A 204 25.63 -2.75 5.20
C ASN A 204 24.23 -3.07 5.76
N ASN A 205 23.93 -2.68 6.96
CA ASN A 205 22.65 -2.95 7.61
C ASN A 205 21.55 -2.03 7.07
N MET A 206 21.12 -2.33 5.84
CA MET A 206 20.11 -1.57 5.11
C MET A 206 18.91 -2.44 4.74
N PRO A 207 18.10 -2.88 5.71
CA PRO A 207 16.85 -3.55 5.38
C PRO A 207 15.90 -2.56 4.68
N ASP A 208 15.11 -3.08 3.75
CA ASP A 208 14.07 -2.31 3.07
C ASP A 208 12.70 -2.99 3.16
N CYS A 209 11.68 -2.31 2.66
CA CYS A 209 10.32 -2.85 2.70
C CYS A 209 10.16 -4.08 1.79
N SER A 210 10.94 -4.22 0.72
CA SER A 210 10.88 -5.39 -0.17
C SER A 210 11.34 -6.65 0.52
N ASN A 211 12.43 -6.58 1.29
CA ASN A 211 12.92 -7.70 2.08
C ASN A 211 11.89 -8.15 3.10
N MET A 212 11.30 -7.22 3.84
CA MET A 212 10.29 -7.54 4.86
C MET A 212 8.98 -8.07 4.27
N CYS A 213 8.59 -7.61 3.09
CA CYS A 213 7.32 -7.96 2.45
C CYS A 213 7.41 -9.20 1.55
N HIS A 214 8.47 -9.32 0.75
CA HIS A 214 8.56 -10.28 -0.36
C HIS A 214 9.77 -11.21 -0.31
N GLU A 215 10.62 -11.17 0.70
CA GLU A 215 11.75 -12.07 0.81
C GLU A 215 11.33 -13.54 0.78
N ALA A 216 10.30 -13.90 1.54
CA ALA A 216 9.75 -15.26 1.54
C ALA A 216 9.27 -15.70 0.16
N SER A 217 8.65 -14.79 -0.61
CA SER A 217 8.24 -15.07 -2.00
C SER A 217 9.44 -15.27 -2.91
N SER A 218 10.48 -14.45 -2.75
CA SER A 218 11.70 -14.54 -3.55
C SER A 218 12.45 -15.86 -3.28
N VAL A 219 12.56 -16.27 -2.03
CA VAL A 219 13.18 -17.54 -1.64
C VAL A 219 12.37 -18.72 -2.20
N GLY A 220 11.04 -18.74 -1.97
CA GLY A 220 10.18 -19.82 -2.45
C GLY A 220 10.15 -19.96 -3.97
N LEU A 221 10.14 -18.85 -4.71
CA LEU A 221 10.23 -18.86 -6.17
C LEU A 221 11.61 -19.36 -6.64
N LYS A 222 12.70 -18.91 -6.00
CA LYS A 222 14.03 -19.36 -6.34
C LYS A 222 14.18 -20.88 -6.18
N ASP A 223 13.65 -21.42 -5.10
CA ASP A 223 13.69 -22.85 -4.82
C ASP A 223 12.81 -23.66 -5.78
N SER A 224 11.67 -23.09 -6.21
CA SER A 224 10.69 -23.79 -7.06
C SER A 224 10.98 -23.68 -8.55
N ILE A 225 11.41 -22.52 -9.04
CA ILE A 225 11.59 -22.22 -10.47
C ILE A 225 13.00 -21.69 -10.81
N GLY A 226 13.91 -21.62 -9.84
CA GLY A 226 15.29 -21.14 -10.02
C GLY A 226 15.44 -19.64 -10.12
N LEU A 227 14.36 -18.87 -10.03
CA LEU A 227 14.36 -17.41 -10.14
C LEU A 227 13.48 -16.78 -9.06
N GLY A 228 14.04 -15.91 -8.23
CA GLY A 228 13.35 -15.23 -7.13
C GLY A 228 12.42 -14.08 -7.59
N LYS A 229 11.84 -14.17 -8.78
CA LYS A 229 10.97 -13.14 -9.38
C LYS A 229 9.82 -13.78 -10.15
N ALA A 230 8.76 -12.99 -10.40
CA ALA A 230 7.71 -13.37 -11.33
C ALA A 230 8.28 -13.51 -12.76
N THR A 231 7.73 -14.47 -13.50
CA THR A 231 8.11 -14.75 -14.91
C THR A 231 7.16 -14.11 -15.91
N ILE A 232 5.97 -13.68 -15.48
CA ILE A 232 5.00 -12.99 -16.34
C ILE A 232 5.33 -11.49 -16.50
N VAL A 233 5.07 -10.99 -17.70
CA VAL A 233 5.16 -9.58 -18.07
C VAL A 233 3.78 -9.01 -18.44
N MET A 234 3.66 -7.69 -18.57
CA MET A 234 2.37 -7.05 -18.86
C MET A 234 1.79 -7.50 -20.23
N ASP A 235 2.64 -7.82 -21.18
CA ASP A 235 2.23 -8.26 -22.51
C ASP A 235 1.54 -9.64 -22.49
N ASP A 236 1.91 -10.51 -21.54
CA ASP A 236 1.28 -11.83 -21.39
C ASP A 236 -0.22 -11.72 -21.13
N PHE A 237 -0.66 -10.67 -20.43
CA PHE A 237 -2.09 -10.43 -20.20
C PHE A 237 -2.85 -10.07 -21.48
N GLU A 238 -2.18 -9.59 -22.50
CA GLU A 238 -2.83 -9.28 -23.79
C GLU A 238 -3.08 -10.52 -24.64
N HIS A 239 -2.42 -11.64 -24.34
CA HIS A 239 -2.44 -12.87 -25.14
C HIS A 239 -2.99 -14.09 -24.40
N CYS A 240 -3.11 -14.04 -23.07
CA CYS A 240 -3.58 -15.20 -22.30
C CYS A 240 -5.08 -15.46 -22.49
N ASP A 241 -5.45 -16.74 -22.50
CA ASP A 241 -6.84 -17.21 -22.52
C ASP A 241 -7.45 -17.32 -21.12
N SER A 242 -6.60 -17.39 -20.08
CA SER A 242 -7.05 -17.45 -18.70
C SER A 242 -6.07 -16.78 -17.73
N VAL A 243 -6.63 -16.22 -16.65
CA VAL A 243 -5.89 -15.69 -15.51
C VAL A 243 -6.36 -16.39 -14.24
N TRP A 244 -5.43 -16.97 -13.51
CA TRP A 244 -5.68 -17.61 -12.21
C TRP A 244 -5.15 -16.72 -11.10
N SER A 245 -6.03 -16.25 -10.23
CA SER A 245 -5.71 -15.35 -9.12
C SER A 245 -5.87 -16.07 -7.79
N PHE A 246 -4.76 -16.28 -7.07
CA PHE A 246 -4.72 -16.99 -5.79
C PHE A 246 -4.45 -16.02 -4.65
N GLY A 247 -5.41 -15.86 -3.74
CA GLY A 247 -5.24 -15.05 -2.52
C GLY A 247 -4.95 -13.56 -2.75
N HIS A 248 -5.13 -13.05 -3.95
CA HIS A 248 -4.79 -11.70 -4.35
C HIS A 248 -6.03 -10.81 -4.48
N ASN A 249 -5.99 -9.61 -3.91
CA ASN A 249 -6.99 -8.57 -4.11
C ASN A 249 -6.41 -7.40 -4.92
N PRO A 250 -6.53 -7.41 -6.25
CA PRO A 250 -5.99 -6.34 -7.09
C PRO A 250 -6.69 -5.00 -6.85
N GLY A 251 -7.96 -5.00 -6.45
CA GLY A 251 -8.72 -3.77 -6.18
C GLY A 251 -8.15 -2.95 -5.03
N THR A 252 -7.54 -3.60 -4.05
CA THR A 252 -6.88 -2.93 -2.92
C THR A 252 -5.40 -2.69 -3.18
N ASN A 253 -4.68 -3.73 -3.63
CA ASN A 253 -3.21 -3.68 -3.69
C ASN A 253 -2.68 -3.09 -5.00
N HIS A 254 -3.34 -3.37 -6.13
CA HIS A 254 -2.88 -2.96 -7.47
C HIS A 254 -4.07 -2.54 -8.37
N PRO A 255 -4.80 -1.45 -8.06
CA PRO A 255 -6.05 -1.14 -8.79
C PRO A 255 -5.87 -0.90 -10.29
N ARG A 256 -4.67 -0.58 -10.79
CA ARG A 256 -4.41 -0.54 -12.25
C ARG A 256 -4.55 -1.90 -12.91
N MET A 257 -4.35 -2.99 -12.16
CA MET A 257 -4.56 -4.35 -12.67
C MET A 257 -6.03 -4.64 -13.00
N LEU A 258 -6.98 -3.93 -12.38
CA LEU A 258 -8.41 -4.10 -12.70
C LEU A 258 -8.72 -3.81 -14.16
N GLU A 259 -8.10 -2.78 -14.75
CA GLU A 259 -8.21 -2.48 -16.18
C GLU A 259 -7.61 -3.61 -17.03
N THR A 260 -6.46 -4.14 -16.62
CA THR A 260 -5.81 -5.26 -17.30
C THR A 260 -6.70 -6.49 -17.30
N LEU A 261 -7.27 -6.84 -16.15
CA LEU A 261 -8.22 -7.97 -16.03
C LEU A 261 -9.52 -7.73 -16.81
N ALA A 262 -10.04 -6.50 -16.79
CA ALA A 262 -11.22 -6.16 -17.60
C ALA A 262 -10.96 -6.36 -19.09
N ASN A 263 -9.79 -5.98 -19.60
CA ASN A 263 -9.40 -6.20 -20.98
C ASN A 263 -9.30 -7.69 -21.33
N VAL A 264 -8.78 -8.52 -20.41
CA VAL A 264 -8.77 -10.00 -20.58
C VAL A 264 -10.20 -10.54 -20.67
N ALA A 265 -11.08 -10.13 -19.75
CA ALA A 265 -12.48 -10.58 -19.73
C ALA A 265 -13.25 -10.18 -21.00
N GLU A 266 -13.07 -8.95 -21.46
CA GLU A 266 -13.74 -8.41 -22.67
C GLU A 266 -13.29 -9.09 -23.95
N ARG A 267 -12.05 -9.57 -24.01
CA ARG A 267 -11.52 -10.37 -25.11
C ARG A 267 -12.03 -11.82 -25.09
N GLY A 268 -12.79 -12.22 -24.06
CA GLY A 268 -13.32 -13.57 -23.87
C GLY A 268 -12.46 -14.48 -22.99
N GLY A 269 -11.33 -13.98 -22.51
CA GLY A 269 -10.47 -14.70 -21.56
C GLY A 269 -11.18 -14.96 -20.24
N LYS A 270 -10.81 -16.05 -19.56
CA LYS A 270 -11.45 -16.49 -18.31
C LYS A 270 -10.63 -16.07 -17.11
N ILE A 271 -11.30 -15.51 -16.10
CA ILE A 271 -10.66 -15.14 -14.84
C ILE A 271 -11.19 -16.07 -13.75
N ILE A 272 -10.27 -16.82 -13.16
CA ILE A 272 -10.52 -17.80 -12.10
C ILE A 272 -9.95 -17.21 -10.80
N VAL A 273 -10.79 -16.97 -9.81
CA VAL A 273 -10.40 -16.43 -8.53
C VAL A 273 -10.52 -17.49 -7.45
N ILE A 274 -9.45 -17.66 -6.69
CA ILE A 274 -9.37 -18.56 -5.54
C ILE A 274 -8.99 -17.71 -4.34
N ASN A 275 -9.99 -17.33 -3.52
CA ASN A 275 -9.80 -16.42 -2.39
C ASN A 275 -10.81 -16.71 -1.28
N PRO A 276 -10.43 -16.64 0.00
CA PRO A 276 -11.37 -16.83 1.11
C PRO A 276 -12.44 -15.72 1.18
N LEU A 277 -12.12 -14.51 0.76
CA LEU A 277 -13.02 -13.35 0.80
C LEU A 277 -13.46 -12.96 -0.62
N LYS A 278 -14.77 -12.70 -0.78
CA LYS A 278 -15.33 -12.17 -2.01
C LYS A 278 -15.31 -10.65 -1.97
N GLU A 279 -14.20 -10.09 -2.39
CA GLU A 279 -13.98 -8.64 -2.34
C GLU A 279 -14.43 -7.96 -3.64
N ARG A 280 -14.79 -6.70 -3.54
CA ARG A 280 -15.34 -5.89 -4.65
C ARG A 280 -14.43 -5.89 -5.89
N GLY A 281 -13.12 -5.72 -5.69
CA GLY A 281 -12.12 -5.71 -6.76
C GLY A 281 -11.85 -7.08 -7.40
N LEU A 282 -12.50 -8.15 -6.91
CA LEU A 282 -12.45 -9.50 -7.49
C LEU A 282 -13.74 -9.87 -8.22
N THR A 283 -14.77 -9.05 -8.15
CA THR A 283 -16.08 -9.38 -8.73
C THR A 283 -16.37 -8.57 -9.98
N ARG A 284 -16.35 -7.27 -9.92
CA ARG A 284 -16.69 -6.39 -11.04
C ARG A 284 -15.90 -5.09 -10.98
N PHE A 285 -15.61 -4.52 -12.16
CA PHE A 285 -14.94 -3.24 -12.30
C PHE A 285 -15.72 -2.30 -13.22
N GLN A 286 -16.03 -1.11 -12.74
CA GLN A 286 -16.51 0.01 -13.53
C GLN A 286 -15.31 0.95 -13.78
N ASP A 287 -14.84 0.97 -15.01
CA ASP A 287 -13.66 1.76 -15.36
C ASP A 287 -14.03 3.26 -15.48
N PRO A 288 -13.51 4.13 -14.59
CA PRO A 288 -13.77 5.57 -14.66
C PRO A 288 -13.28 6.24 -15.95
N LYS A 289 -12.40 5.57 -16.72
CA LYS A 289 -11.87 6.06 -18.00
C LYS A 289 -12.76 5.74 -19.19
N ARG A 290 -13.84 4.97 -18.98
CA ARG A 290 -14.79 4.55 -20.03
C ARG A 290 -16.11 5.29 -19.90
N PRO A 291 -16.36 6.33 -20.71
CA PRO A 291 -17.60 7.12 -20.64
C PRO A 291 -18.88 6.27 -20.75
N SER A 292 -18.86 5.23 -21.57
CA SER A 292 -20.02 4.33 -21.72
C SER A 292 -20.38 3.64 -20.41
N GLN A 293 -19.40 3.10 -19.68
CA GLN A 293 -19.64 2.45 -18.40
C GLN A 293 -20.09 3.47 -17.33
N MET A 294 -19.57 4.68 -17.36
CA MET A 294 -19.92 5.72 -16.40
C MET A 294 -21.35 6.25 -16.61
N LEU A 295 -21.79 6.41 -17.87
CA LEU A 295 -23.12 6.89 -18.20
C LEU A 295 -24.21 5.82 -18.00
N THR A 296 -23.91 4.57 -18.34
CA THR A 296 -24.91 3.48 -18.25
C THR A 296 -24.84 2.74 -16.91
N ASN A 297 -23.94 3.12 -16.01
CA ASN A 297 -23.63 2.39 -14.78
C ASN A 297 -23.20 0.94 -15.03
N GLY A 298 -22.64 0.68 -16.23
CA GLY A 298 -22.11 -0.61 -16.63
C GLY A 298 -20.83 -1.00 -15.89
N SER A 299 -20.48 -2.26 -15.90
CA SER A 299 -19.23 -2.77 -15.32
C SER A 299 -18.81 -4.09 -15.94
N THR A 300 -17.52 -4.36 -15.97
CA THR A 300 -16.94 -5.60 -16.51
C THR A 300 -16.81 -6.64 -15.39
N PRO A 301 -17.30 -7.88 -15.54
CA PRO A 301 -17.03 -8.96 -14.60
C PRO A 301 -15.54 -9.29 -14.55
N LEU A 302 -15.00 -9.45 -13.32
CA LEU A 302 -13.58 -9.79 -13.09
C LEU A 302 -13.38 -11.21 -12.54
N SER A 303 -14.46 -11.96 -12.33
CA SER A 303 -14.38 -13.38 -11.99
C SER A 303 -15.45 -14.16 -12.78
N HIS A 304 -14.99 -15.08 -13.60
CA HIS A 304 -15.85 -16.05 -14.30
C HIS A 304 -16.13 -17.25 -13.38
N TYR A 305 -15.13 -17.60 -12.60
CA TYR A 305 -15.21 -18.65 -11.58
C TYR A 305 -14.62 -18.10 -10.27
N PHE A 306 -15.33 -18.28 -9.16
CA PHE A 306 -14.91 -17.86 -7.86
C PHE A 306 -14.97 -19.03 -6.89
N PHE A 307 -13.80 -19.47 -6.40
CA PHE A 307 -13.67 -20.56 -5.43
C PHE A 307 -13.30 -19.99 -4.07
N ARG A 308 -14.18 -20.20 -3.09
CA ARG A 308 -13.89 -19.90 -1.70
C ARG A 308 -13.21 -21.09 -1.05
N LEU A 309 -11.96 -20.94 -0.67
CA LEU A 309 -11.24 -21.96 0.07
C LEU A 309 -11.14 -21.52 1.55
N TRP A 310 -11.96 -22.13 2.37
CA TRP A 310 -11.80 -22.06 3.82
C TRP A 310 -10.86 -23.17 4.25
N SER A 311 -9.63 -22.85 4.61
CA SER A 311 -8.73 -23.82 5.22
C SER A 311 -9.06 -23.97 6.69
N LYS A 312 -9.89 -24.97 7.05
CA LYS A 312 -10.01 -25.44 8.45
C LYS A 312 -8.74 -26.13 8.96
N LYS A 313 -7.73 -26.33 8.10
CA LYS A 313 -6.52 -27.14 8.42
C LYS A 313 -5.28 -26.34 8.78
N TYR A 314 -5.30 -25.01 8.79
CA TYR A 314 -4.14 -24.21 9.16
C TYR A 314 -4.31 -23.44 10.48
N VAL A 315 -5.21 -23.91 11.33
CA VAL A 315 -5.28 -23.50 12.74
C VAL A 315 -4.88 -24.70 13.58
N HIS A 316 -3.60 -24.96 13.59
CA HIS A 316 -2.94 -25.79 14.62
C HIS A 316 -1.62 -25.15 15.00
#